data_0204a9e515b82a1764eb4047e8134e2f
#
_entry.id   0204a9e515b82a1764eb4047e8134e2f
#
_cell.length_a   1.000
_cell.length_b   1.000
_cell.length_c   1.000
_cell.angle_alpha   90.00
_cell.angle_beta   90.00
_cell.angle_gamma   90.00
#
_symmetry.space_group_name_H-M   'P 1'
#
loop_
_entity.id
_entity.type
_entity.pdbx_description
1 polymer ?
#
loop_
_entity_poly.entity_id
_entity_poly.type
_entity_poly.pdbx_seq_one_letter_code
_entity_poly.pdbx_strand_id
1 'polypeptide(L)'
;IGIEKFDSVIVRAIEKVPDDLPNLRLIRMDAKEIDEVFDKEVERVFLNFSDPWPKKRHHDRRLTSHIFLNKYENIFKKEKEIIQKTDNRDLFEYSVVSLSTFGYKIEDISLDLHNSDYEDIITTEYEKKFVAKGNNIYYLVAKK
;
A
#
# COMPACT_ATOMS: atom_id res chain seq x y z
N ILE A 1 0.13 -9.19 8.18
CA ILE A 1 -0.21 -10.06 7.03
C ILE A 1 0.31 -9.42 5.78
N GLY A 2 1.06 -10.17 4.94
CA GLY A 2 1.46 -9.77 3.60
C GLY A 2 0.55 -10.42 2.56
N ILE A 3 0.04 -9.62 1.64
CA ILE A 3 -0.84 -10.08 0.56
C ILE A 3 -0.14 -9.85 -0.78
N GLU A 4 -0.08 -10.88 -1.60
CA GLU A 4 0.50 -10.81 -2.93
C GLU A 4 -0.34 -11.66 -3.91
N LYS A 5 -0.54 -11.11 -5.09
CA LYS A 5 -1.32 -11.76 -6.14
C LYS A 5 -0.51 -12.76 -6.96
N PHE A 6 0.77 -12.46 -7.19
CA PHE A 6 1.63 -13.22 -8.11
C PHE A 6 2.39 -14.32 -7.38
N ASP A 7 2.24 -15.55 -7.87
CA ASP A 7 2.88 -16.75 -7.31
C ASP A 7 4.41 -16.60 -7.19
N SER A 8 5.05 -16.10 -8.24
CA SER A 8 6.51 -15.95 -8.27
C SER A 8 7.04 -14.94 -7.25
N VAL A 9 6.23 -13.95 -6.86
CA VAL A 9 6.60 -12.93 -5.88
C VAL A 9 6.41 -13.46 -4.47
N ILE A 10 5.26 -14.11 -4.19
CA ILE A 10 5.00 -14.63 -2.85
C ILE A 10 5.95 -15.79 -2.48
N VAL A 11 6.30 -16.66 -3.43
CA VAL A 11 7.29 -17.73 -3.20
C VAL A 11 8.64 -17.13 -2.76
N ARG A 12 9.12 -16.10 -3.47
CA ARG A 12 10.36 -15.40 -3.08
C ARG A 12 10.25 -14.70 -1.73
N ALA A 13 9.07 -14.21 -1.38
CA ALA A 13 8.86 -13.63 -0.06
C ALA A 13 8.95 -14.70 1.03
N ILE A 14 8.31 -15.87 0.82
CA ILE A 14 8.36 -17.01 1.75
C ILE A 14 9.80 -17.49 1.97
N GLU A 15 10.60 -17.63 0.91
CA GLU A 15 12.00 -18.05 0.99
C GLU A 15 12.88 -17.10 1.84
N LYS A 16 12.46 -15.86 2.02
CA LYS A 16 13.18 -14.84 2.78
C LYS A 16 12.68 -14.65 4.22
N VAL A 17 11.53 -15.25 4.55
CA VAL A 17 10.96 -15.13 5.90
C VAL A 17 11.80 -15.98 6.85
N PRO A 18 12.34 -15.40 7.93
CA PRO A 18 12.96 -16.17 9.01
C PRO A 18 11.93 -17.08 9.69
N ASP A 19 12.38 -18.28 10.09
CA ASP A 19 11.52 -19.28 10.74
C ASP A 19 10.94 -18.82 12.10
N ASP A 20 11.52 -17.78 12.69
CA ASP A 20 11.20 -17.26 14.03
C ASP A 20 10.21 -16.08 14.04
N LEU A 21 9.48 -15.82 12.96
CA LEU A 21 8.47 -14.78 12.88
C LEU A 21 7.03 -15.32 13.02
N PRO A 22 6.58 -15.66 14.24
CA PRO A 22 5.28 -16.31 14.47
C PRO A 22 4.08 -15.41 14.17
N ASN A 23 4.27 -14.09 14.12
CA ASN A 23 3.24 -13.09 13.85
C ASN A 23 3.12 -12.71 12.36
N LEU A 24 3.97 -13.25 11.48
CA LEU A 24 3.86 -13.05 10.03
C LEU A 24 2.98 -14.12 9.38
N ARG A 25 2.11 -13.67 8.50
CA ARG A 25 1.32 -14.53 7.59
C ARG A 25 1.43 -13.95 6.19
N LEU A 26 1.66 -14.81 5.20
CA LEU A 26 1.66 -14.47 3.79
C LEU A 26 0.49 -15.16 3.12
N ILE A 27 -0.29 -14.43 2.35
CA ILE A 27 -1.49 -14.92 1.65
C ILE A 27 -1.35 -14.59 0.16
N ARG A 28 -1.49 -15.63 -0.66
CA ARG A 28 -1.64 -15.44 -2.10
C ARG A 28 -3.11 -15.18 -2.41
N MET A 29 -3.44 -13.93 -2.75
CA MET A 29 -4.80 -13.55 -3.13
C MET A 29 -4.81 -12.26 -3.96
N ASP A 30 -5.86 -12.05 -4.75
CA ASP A 30 -6.15 -10.74 -5.34
C ASP A 30 -6.78 -9.83 -4.27
N ALA A 31 -6.29 -8.60 -4.15
CA ALA A 31 -6.86 -7.63 -3.21
C ALA A 31 -8.35 -7.32 -3.46
N LYS A 32 -8.91 -7.72 -4.61
CA LYS A 32 -10.34 -7.65 -4.88
C LYS A 32 -11.19 -8.51 -3.94
N GLU A 33 -10.59 -9.53 -3.35
CA GLU A 33 -11.24 -10.48 -2.45
C GLU A 33 -11.02 -10.12 -0.96
N ILE A 34 -10.44 -8.94 -0.69
CA ILE A 34 -9.98 -8.59 0.66
C ILE A 34 -11.11 -8.57 1.69
N ASP A 35 -12.29 -8.10 1.31
CA ASP A 35 -13.48 -8.04 2.16
C ASP A 35 -14.28 -9.37 2.23
N GLU A 36 -13.84 -10.39 1.50
CA GLU A 36 -14.33 -11.77 1.64
C GLU A 36 -13.49 -12.57 2.67
N VAL A 37 -12.27 -12.11 2.95
CA VAL A 37 -11.30 -12.78 3.82
C VAL A 37 -11.19 -12.12 5.19
N PHE A 38 -11.29 -10.79 5.26
CA PHE A 38 -11.16 -10.03 6.49
C PHE A 38 -12.49 -9.34 6.84
N ASP A 39 -12.85 -9.34 8.14
CA ASP A 39 -14.06 -8.70 8.65
C ASP A 39 -13.76 -7.90 9.92
N LYS A 40 -13.67 -6.58 9.81
CA LYS A 40 -13.50 -5.62 10.92
C LYS A 40 -12.37 -5.96 11.90
N GLU A 41 -11.28 -6.47 11.38
CA GLU A 41 -10.12 -6.90 12.18
C GLU A 41 -8.81 -6.20 11.81
N VAL A 42 -8.79 -5.45 10.71
CA VAL A 42 -7.61 -4.73 10.23
C VAL A 42 -7.53 -3.35 10.87
N GLU A 43 -6.37 -2.97 11.36
CA GLU A 43 -6.12 -1.64 11.95
C GLU A 43 -5.46 -0.69 10.95
N ARG A 44 -4.63 -1.24 10.04
CA ARG A 44 -3.82 -0.45 9.11
C ARG A 44 -3.58 -1.20 7.81
N VAL A 45 -3.66 -0.49 6.70
CA VAL A 45 -3.34 -1.01 5.36
C VAL A 45 -2.10 -0.31 4.81
N PHE A 46 -1.09 -1.09 4.43
CA PHE A 46 0.11 -0.62 3.76
C PHE A 46 0.03 -0.94 2.26
N LEU A 47 0.12 0.07 1.42
CA LEU A 47 0.14 -0.05 -0.04
C LEU A 47 1.55 0.26 -0.54
N ASN A 48 2.37 -0.77 -0.65
CA ASN A 48 3.76 -0.63 -1.03
C ASN A 48 3.95 -0.95 -2.53
N PHE A 49 4.25 0.07 -3.33
CA PHE A 49 4.62 -0.05 -4.75
C PHE A 49 3.61 -0.86 -5.58
N SER A 50 2.32 -0.63 -5.33
CA SER A 50 1.25 -1.26 -6.11
C SER A 50 1.25 -0.78 -7.56
N ASP A 51 0.67 -1.59 -8.44
CA ASP A 51 0.57 -1.30 -9.88
C ASP A 51 -0.09 0.07 -10.15
N PRO A 52 0.54 0.96 -10.93
CA PRO A 52 0.05 2.32 -11.13
C PRO A 52 -1.10 2.44 -12.12
N TRP A 53 -1.36 1.43 -12.95
CA TRP A 53 -2.44 1.40 -13.95
C TRP A 53 -2.57 2.73 -14.72
N PRO A 54 -1.62 3.10 -15.60
CA PRO A 54 -1.52 4.45 -16.17
C PRO A 54 -2.67 4.83 -17.10
N LYS A 55 -3.37 3.85 -17.69
CA LYS A 55 -4.49 4.12 -18.60
C LYS A 55 -5.74 4.47 -17.80
N LYS A 56 -6.40 5.60 -18.09
CA LYS A 56 -7.63 6.08 -17.40
C LYS A 56 -8.70 4.98 -17.23
N ARG A 57 -8.93 4.17 -18.27
CA ARG A 57 -9.90 3.05 -18.23
C ARG A 57 -9.55 1.95 -17.20
N HIS A 58 -8.36 2.00 -16.61
CA HIS A 58 -7.88 1.03 -15.61
C HIS A 58 -7.72 1.65 -14.22
N HIS A 59 -8.06 2.92 -14.01
CA HIS A 59 -7.90 3.58 -12.71
C HIS A 59 -8.68 2.88 -11.60
N ASP A 60 -9.79 2.23 -11.91
CA ASP A 60 -10.56 1.42 -10.96
C ASP A 60 -9.79 0.21 -10.40
N ARG A 61 -8.68 -0.16 -11.05
CA ARG A 61 -7.77 -1.23 -10.58
C ARG A 61 -6.73 -0.74 -9.58
N ARG A 62 -6.58 0.56 -9.41
CA ARG A 62 -5.68 1.15 -8.42
C ARG A 62 -6.17 0.80 -7.02
N LEU A 63 -5.27 0.40 -6.13
CA LEU A 63 -5.63 0.01 -4.76
C LEU A 63 -6.14 1.18 -3.89
N THR A 64 -6.04 2.40 -4.38
CA THR A 64 -6.64 3.61 -3.81
C THR A 64 -7.89 4.08 -4.56
N SER A 65 -8.43 3.30 -5.51
CA SER A 65 -9.70 3.64 -6.15
C SER A 65 -10.87 3.50 -5.18
N HIS A 66 -11.98 4.18 -5.48
CA HIS A 66 -13.19 4.12 -4.66
C HIS A 66 -13.72 2.68 -4.49
N ILE A 67 -13.47 1.80 -5.47
CA ILE A 67 -13.84 0.37 -5.40
C ILE A 67 -13.11 -0.30 -4.24
N PHE A 68 -11.79 -0.11 -4.15
CA PHE A 68 -10.99 -0.68 -3.06
C PHE A 68 -11.22 0.03 -1.73
N LEU A 69 -11.40 1.35 -1.73
CA LEU A 69 -11.71 2.11 -0.52
C LEU A 69 -13.01 1.63 0.13
N ASN A 70 -14.05 1.32 -0.68
CA ASN A 70 -15.29 0.70 -0.17
C ASN A 70 -15.02 -0.66 0.48
N LYS A 71 -14.16 -1.49 -0.10
CA LYS A 71 -13.79 -2.79 0.48
C LYS A 71 -13.05 -2.64 1.81
N TYR A 72 -12.15 -1.64 1.89
CA TYR A 72 -11.43 -1.37 3.14
C TYR A 72 -12.36 -0.93 4.27
N GLU A 73 -13.48 -0.24 3.98
CA GLU A 73 -14.49 0.08 5.00
C GLU A 73 -15.04 -1.18 5.71
N ASN A 74 -15.12 -2.31 5.01
CA ASN A 74 -15.62 -3.56 5.55
C ASN A 74 -14.61 -4.28 6.44
N ILE A 75 -13.30 -4.08 6.21
CA ILE A 75 -12.24 -4.81 6.92
C ILE A 75 -11.66 -4.05 8.12
N PHE A 76 -11.78 -2.71 8.15
CA PHE A 76 -11.24 -1.92 9.26
C PHE A 76 -12.02 -2.11 10.56
N LYS A 77 -11.27 -2.27 11.66
CA LYS A 77 -11.82 -2.50 13.01
C LYS A 77 -12.39 -1.24 13.64
N LYS A 78 -11.60 -0.20 13.73
CA LYS A 78 -11.97 1.10 14.35
C LYS A 78 -11.39 2.25 13.55
N GLU A 79 -10.12 2.59 13.81
CA GLU A 79 -9.39 3.60 13.05
C GLU A 79 -9.05 3.06 11.66
N LYS A 80 -9.24 3.88 10.66
CA LYS A 80 -9.02 3.52 9.28
C LYS A 80 -7.77 4.23 8.80
N GLU A 81 -6.65 3.55 8.83
CA GLU A 81 -5.37 4.12 8.42
C GLU A 81 -4.85 3.43 7.17
N ILE A 82 -4.55 4.24 6.16
CA ILE A 82 -3.91 3.80 4.91
C ILE A 82 -2.58 4.52 4.77
N ILE A 83 -1.52 3.74 4.57
CA ILE A 83 -0.17 4.25 4.31
C ILE A 83 0.23 3.79 2.92
N GLN A 84 0.67 4.72 2.08
CA GLN A 84 1.13 4.41 0.72
C GLN A 84 2.57 4.85 0.51
N LYS A 85 3.34 3.97 -0.15
CA LYS A 85 4.62 4.28 -0.78
C LYS A 85 4.56 3.94 -2.26
N THR A 86 5.03 4.81 -3.10
CA THR A 86 5.14 4.58 -4.55
C THR A 86 6.25 5.45 -5.17
N ASP A 87 6.88 4.96 -6.21
CA ASP A 87 7.79 5.75 -7.06
C ASP A 87 7.05 6.38 -8.26
N ASN A 88 5.74 6.10 -8.40
CA ASN A 88 4.92 6.59 -9.49
C ASN A 88 4.12 7.83 -9.08
N ARG A 89 4.49 8.99 -9.62
CA ARG A 89 3.88 10.29 -9.33
C ARG A 89 2.39 10.34 -9.68
N ASP A 90 1.99 9.81 -10.84
CA ASP A 90 0.59 9.83 -11.28
C ASP A 90 -0.32 9.01 -10.35
N LEU A 91 0.16 7.84 -9.89
CA LEU A 91 -0.54 7.06 -8.88
C LEU A 91 -0.65 7.83 -7.56
N PHE A 92 0.43 8.48 -7.14
CA PHE A 92 0.45 9.25 -5.90
C PHE A 92 -0.54 10.42 -5.91
N GLU A 93 -0.51 11.25 -6.96
CA GLU A 93 -1.43 12.39 -7.13
C GLU A 93 -2.90 11.90 -7.17
N TYR A 94 -3.17 10.82 -7.89
CA TYR A 94 -4.48 10.17 -7.90
C TYR A 94 -4.90 9.72 -6.50
N SER A 95 -4.00 9.10 -5.75
CA SER A 95 -4.29 8.57 -4.41
C SER A 95 -4.65 9.67 -3.42
N VAL A 96 -3.93 10.78 -3.44
CA VAL A 96 -4.25 11.96 -2.61
C VAL A 96 -5.68 12.44 -2.89
N VAL A 97 -6.05 12.62 -4.16
CA VAL A 97 -7.38 13.06 -4.55
C VAL A 97 -8.46 12.03 -4.18
N SER A 98 -8.23 10.76 -4.49
CA SER A 98 -9.19 9.68 -4.26
C SER A 98 -9.48 9.50 -2.76
N LEU A 99 -8.43 9.43 -1.93
CA LEU A 99 -8.55 9.29 -0.48
C LEU A 99 -9.28 10.50 0.13
N SER A 100 -8.89 11.72 -0.24
CA SER A 100 -9.54 12.94 0.27
C SER A 100 -11.01 13.01 -0.14
N THR A 101 -11.34 12.67 -1.38
CA THR A 101 -12.73 12.66 -1.88
C THR A 101 -13.58 11.59 -1.18
N PHE A 102 -12.96 10.46 -0.82
CA PHE A 102 -13.63 9.38 -0.09
C PHE A 102 -13.85 9.70 1.40
N GLY A 103 -13.25 10.78 1.90
CA GLY A 103 -13.41 11.28 3.27
C GLY A 103 -12.25 10.92 4.22
N TYR A 104 -11.11 10.45 3.69
CA TYR A 104 -9.88 10.36 4.47
C TYR A 104 -9.24 11.74 4.60
N LYS A 105 -8.72 12.02 5.78
CA LYS A 105 -7.83 13.16 6.02
C LYS A 105 -6.40 12.71 5.71
N ILE A 106 -5.69 13.45 4.87
CA ILE A 106 -4.26 13.23 4.67
C ILE A 106 -3.55 13.84 5.89
N GLU A 107 -2.97 12.97 6.72
CA GLU A 107 -2.27 13.37 7.95
C GLU A 107 -0.82 13.73 7.65
N ASP A 108 -0.24 13.05 6.69
CA ASP A 108 1.16 13.23 6.36
C ASP A 108 1.46 12.93 4.90
N ILE A 109 2.46 13.62 4.34
CA ILE A 109 2.84 13.51 2.94
C ILE A 109 4.32 13.84 2.73
N SER A 110 5.02 13.05 1.92
CA SER A 110 6.35 13.38 1.43
C SER A 110 6.43 13.13 -0.08
N LEU A 111 7.05 14.07 -0.80
CA LEU A 111 7.34 13.96 -2.24
C LEU A 111 8.71 13.35 -2.52
N ASP A 112 9.53 13.21 -1.48
CA ASP A 112 10.85 12.60 -1.52
C ASP A 112 11.20 12.04 -0.14
N LEU A 113 10.70 10.85 0.16
CA LEU A 113 10.78 10.23 1.48
C LEU A 113 12.23 10.08 1.98
N HIS A 114 13.15 9.70 1.09
CA HIS A 114 14.54 9.41 1.46
C HIS A 114 15.41 10.65 1.68
N ASN A 115 14.98 11.82 1.20
CA ASN A 115 15.61 13.11 1.45
C ASN A 115 14.78 13.99 2.42
N SER A 116 13.83 13.38 3.13
CA SER A 116 13.00 14.04 4.14
C SER A 116 13.57 13.85 5.55
N ASP A 117 13.01 14.57 6.51
CA ASP A 117 13.37 14.47 7.94
C ASP A 117 12.72 13.28 8.66
N TYR A 118 12.15 12.31 7.91
CA TYR A 118 11.57 11.10 8.51
C TYR A 118 12.67 10.20 9.08
N GLU A 119 12.55 9.87 10.35
CA GLU A 119 13.38 8.90 11.05
C GLU A 119 12.76 7.49 10.92
N ASP A 120 13.59 6.45 11.08
CA ASP A 120 13.16 5.04 11.12
C ASP A 120 12.36 4.54 9.90
N ILE A 121 12.72 5.00 8.70
CA ILE A 121 12.09 4.54 7.45
C ILE A 121 12.38 3.05 7.23
N ILE A 122 11.35 2.20 7.30
CA ILE A 122 11.46 0.80 6.90
C ILE A 122 11.52 0.74 5.38
N THR A 123 12.71 0.46 4.84
CA THR A 123 12.97 0.46 3.40
C THR A 123 12.84 -0.94 2.82
N THR A 124 11.99 -1.13 1.80
CA THR A 124 11.86 -2.40 1.07
C THR A 124 13.03 -2.62 0.10
N GLU A 125 13.26 -3.87 -0.34
CA GLU A 125 14.25 -4.18 -1.37
C GLU A 125 13.97 -3.47 -2.70
N TYR A 126 12.69 -3.36 -3.06
CA TYR A 126 12.24 -2.62 -4.23
C TYR A 126 12.64 -1.15 -4.13
N GLU A 127 12.33 -0.53 -3.01
CA GLU A 127 12.61 0.86 -2.69
C GLU A 127 14.12 1.18 -2.82
N LYS A 128 14.99 0.34 -2.23
CA LYS A 128 16.45 0.47 -2.34
C LYS A 128 16.91 0.52 -3.80
N LYS A 129 16.33 -0.33 -4.64
CA LYS A 129 16.66 -0.43 -6.07
C LYS A 129 16.31 0.83 -6.85
N PHE A 130 15.15 1.45 -6.55
CA PHE A 130 14.66 2.62 -7.26
C PHE A 130 15.28 3.92 -6.76
N VAL A 131 15.51 4.03 -5.47
CA VAL A 131 16.30 5.13 -4.88
C VAL A 131 17.73 5.17 -5.46
N ALA A 132 18.38 4.01 -5.59
CA ALA A 132 19.72 3.92 -6.20
C ALA A 132 19.73 4.36 -7.68
N LYS A 133 18.58 4.36 -8.37
CA LYS A 133 18.42 4.89 -9.73
C LYS A 133 18.05 6.39 -9.78
N GLY A 134 17.97 7.05 -8.62
CA GLY A 134 17.61 8.45 -8.51
C GLY A 134 16.11 8.74 -8.55
N ASN A 135 15.26 7.73 -8.35
CA ASN A 135 13.82 7.93 -8.28
C ASN A 135 13.41 8.40 -6.87
N ASN A 136 12.53 9.41 -6.83
CA ASN A 136 11.89 9.81 -5.58
C ASN A 136 10.87 8.76 -5.15
N ILE A 137 10.75 8.59 -3.84
CA ILE A 137 9.68 7.79 -3.24
C ILE A 137 8.65 8.75 -2.63
N TYR A 138 7.44 8.66 -3.15
CA TYR A 138 6.29 9.39 -2.64
C TYR A 138 5.65 8.60 -1.49
N TYR A 139 5.27 9.31 -0.45
CA TYR A 139 4.72 8.73 0.78
C TYR A 139 3.50 9.52 1.22
N LEU A 140 2.47 8.84 1.72
CA LEU A 140 1.35 9.47 2.40
C LEU A 140 0.83 8.60 3.55
N VAL A 141 0.24 9.27 4.53
CA VAL A 141 -0.58 8.68 5.59
C VAL A 141 -1.96 9.30 5.53
N ALA A 142 -2.99 8.49 5.44
CA ALA A 142 -4.37 8.92 5.41
C ALA A 142 -5.19 8.22 6.50
N LYS A 143 -6.05 8.97 7.20
CA LYS A 143 -6.90 8.47 8.30
C LYS A 143 -8.35 8.88 8.13
N LYS A 144 -9.25 8.02 8.60
CA LYS A 144 -10.70 8.28 8.61
C LYS A 144 -11.34 7.73 9.88
#